data_c70c23c38a35f1e5a1fac20b7f1c3f27
#
_entry.id   c70c23c38a35f1e5a1fac20b7f1c3f27
#
_cell.length_a   1.000
_cell.length_b   1.000
_cell.length_c   1.000
_cell.angle_alpha   90.00
_cell.angle_beta   90.00
_cell.angle_gamma   90.00
#
_symmetry.space_group_name_H-M   'P 1'
#
loop_
_entity.id
_entity.type
_entity.pdbx_description
1 polymer ?
#
loop_
_entity_poly.entity_id
_entity_poly.type
_entity_poly.pdbx_seq_one_letter_code
_entity_poly.pdbx_strand_id
1 'polypeptide(L)'
;DFCLSRGLGDVYKRQIQHARTLNKVVITATQMMESMISSPMPTRAEVSDVANAVLDYTDAVMLSAESASGQYPVEAVQAMARVCLGAEKHPTTTKSHHRVGETFTRCDETIALAAMYAANHFPGVKAVIALTESGHTPLIMSRIRSGVPIYCYSPHSLTQNRVAMFRGVYTVPFSPSDYEPADLSNAAIDELRKRNLVQTGDWVILTKGDFYRCLLYT
;
A
#
# COMPACT_ATOMS: atom_id res chain seq x y z
N ASP A 1 -33.47 -11.74 1.70
CA ASP A 1 -32.40 -10.87 2.22
C ASP A 1 -30.98 -11.36 1.88
N PHE A 2 -30.76 -12.68 1.82
CA PHE A 2 -29.46 -13.23 1.48
C PHE A 2 -29.03 -13.00 0.02
N CYS A 3 -29.94 -12.78 -0.89
CA CYS A 3 -29.65 -12.47 -2.31
C CYS A 3 -29.25 -11.00 -2.54
N LEU A 4 -29.74 -10.07 -1.72
CA LEU A 4 -29.41 -8.64 -1.82
C LEU A 4 -27.99 -8.35 -1.32
N SER A 5 -27.53 -9.04 -0.28
CA SER A 5 -26.18 -8.88 0.25
C SER A 5 -25.09 -9.37 -0.73
N ARG A 6 -25.35 -10.43 -1.50
CA ARG A 6 -24.42 -10.90 -2.55
C ARG A 6 -24.31 -9.89 -3.69
N GLY A 7 -25.40 -9.27 -4.11
CA GLY A 7 -25.40 -8.25 -5.18
C GLY A 7 -24.62 -7.00 -4.78
N LEU A 8 -24.76 -6.53 -3.55
CA LEU A 8 -24.02 -5.37 -3.02
C LEU A 8 -22.53 -5.67 -2.88
N GLY A 9 -22.15 -6.83 -2.36
CA GLY A 9 -20.75 -7.25 -2.26
C GLY A 9 -20.04 -7.30 -3.63
N ASP A 10 -20.71 -7.79 -4.67
CA ASP A 10 -20.17 -7.79 -6.02
C ASP A 10 -20.03 -6.38 -6.62
N VAL A 11 -20.93 -5.46 -6.29
CA VAL A 11 -20.84 -4.05 -6.72
C VAL A 11 -19.62 -3.37 -6.08
N TYR A 12 -19.42 -3.50 -4.78
CA TYR A 12 -18.27 -2.95 -4.08
C TYR A 12 -16.95 -3.49 -4.65
N LYS A 13 -16.88 -4.79 -4.86
CA LYS A 13 -15.70 -5.44 -5.44
C LYS A 13 -15.35 -4.88 -6.83
N ARG A 14 -16.36 -4.72 -7.70
CA ARG A 14 -16.19 -4.12 -9.03
C ARG A 14 -15.74 -2.66 -8.94
N GLN A 15 -16.28 -1.89 -7.99
CA GLN A 15 -15.88 -0.49 -7.78
C GLN A 15 -14.42 -0.39 -7.33
N ILE A 16 -14.00 -1.20 -6.36
CA ILE A 16 -12.60 -1.26 -5.91
C ILE A 16 -11.68 -1.62 -7.09
N GLN A 17 -12.02 -2.67 -7.84
CA GLN A 17 -11.23 -3.10 -8.98
C GLN A 17 -11.14 -2.02 -10.05
N HIS A 18 -12.27 -1.39 -10.41
CA HIS A 18 -12.30 -0.34 -11.42
C HIS A 18 -11.49 0.90 -11.00
N ALA A 19 -11.65 1.36 -9.76
CA ALA A 19 -10.87 2.48 -9.24
C ALA A 19 -9.36 2.19 -9.27
N ARG A 20 -8.96 0.95 -8.96
CA ARG A 20 -7.57 0.52 -9.02
C ARG A 20 -7.01 0.49 -10.45
N THR A 21 -7.79 0.05 -11.44
CA THR A 21 -7.34 0.13 -12.85
C THR A 21 -7.12 1.56 -13.32
N LEU A 22 -7.84 2.51 -12.72
CA LEU A 22 -7.66 3.94 -12.94
C LEU A 22 -6.58 4.58 -12.06
N ASN A 23 -5.79 3.78 -11.34
CA ASN A 23 -4.77 4.23 -10.40
C ASN A 23 -5.32 5.18 -9.31
N LYS A 24 -6.58 5.01 -8.89
CA LYS A 24 -7.20 5.80 -7.82
C LYS A 24 -7.04 5.12 -6.47
N VAL A 25 -6.92 5.95 -5.42
CA VAL A 25 -6.95 5.47 -4.03
C VAL A 25 -8.38 5.08 -3.68
N VAL A 26 -8.52 3.96 -2.98
CA VAL A 26 -9.80 3.43 -2.55
C VAL A 26 -9.85 3.37 -1.03
N ILE A 27 -10.86 4.01 -0.46
CA ILE A 27 -11.17 3.93 0.96
C ILE A 27 -12.52 3.24 1.10
N THR A 28 -12.55 2.09 1.77
CA THR A 28 -13.81 1.42 2.10
C THR A 28 -14.31 1.98 3.43
N ALA A 29 -15.50 2.57 3.38
CA ALA A 29 -16.11 3.30 4.47
C ALA A 29 -17.51 2.74 4.79
N THR A 30 -18.06 3.16 5.93
CA THR A 30 -19.39 2.90 6.46
C THR A 30 -19.60 1.47 7.00
N GLN A 31 -20.21 1.41 8.19
CA GLN A 31 -20.64 0.18 8.87
C GLN A 31 -19.55 -0.90 9.04
N MET A 32 -18.28 -0.49 9.10
CA MET A 32 -17.18 -1.43 9.21
C MET A 32 -17.15 -2.15 10.57
N MET A 33 -17.45 -1.45 11.67
CA MET A 33 -17.50 -1.95 13.04
C MET A 33 -18.63 -1.27 13.82
N GLU A 34 -19.79 -1.07 13.20
CA GLU A 34 -20.91 -0.25 13.72
C GLU A 34 -21.39 -0.72 15.11
N SER A 35 -21.43 -2.04 15.35
CA SER A 35 -21.81 -2.58 16.66
C SER A 35 -20.89 -2.10 17.79
N MET A 36 -19.65 -1.75 17.48
CA MET A 36 -18.67 -1.26 18.45
C MET A 36 -18.90 0.19 18.89
N ILE A 37 -19.90 0.88 18.38
CA ILE A 37 -20.39 2.13 18.97
C ILE A 37 -20.84 1.89 20.41
N SER A 38 -21.49 0.76 20.69
CA SER A 38 -22.05 0.40 22.00
C SER A 38 -21.56 -0.93 22.58
N SER A 39 -20.78 -1.71 21.83
CA SER A 39 -20.23 -3.00 22.23
C SER A 39 -18.70 -3.00 22.19
N PRO A 40 -18.01 -3.63 23.17
CA PRO A 40 -16.55 -3.72 23.16
C PRO A 40 -16.01 -4.71 22.12
N MET A 41 -16.88 -5.48 21.45
CA MET A 41 -16.48 -6.50 20.46
C MET A 41 -17.32 -6.39 19.20
N PRO A 42 -16.71 -6.55 18.01
CA PRO A 42 -17.42 -6.55 16.74
C PRO A 42 -18.22 -7.85 16.53
N THR A 43 -19.20 -7.78 15.68
CA THR A 43 -19.92 -8.97 15.19
C THR A 43 -19.06 -9.75 14.19
N ARG A 44 -19.40 -11.03 13.95
CA ARG A 44 -18.74 -11.85 12.94
C ARG A 44 -18.91 -11.30 11.51
N ALA A 45 -20.05 -10.70 11.23
CA ALA A 45 -20.33 -10.08 9.93
C ALA A 45 -19.36 -8.91 9.67
N GLU A 46 -19.22 -8.00 10.63
CA GLU A 46 -18.29 -6.86 10.53
C GLU A 46 -16.84 -7.29 10.36
N VAL A 47 -16.38 -8.29 11.12
CA VAL A 47 -15.04 -8.86 10.95
C VAL A 47 -14.86 -9.40 9.53
N SER A 48 -15.87 -10.09 8.99
CA SER A 48 -15.85 -10.62 7.62
C SER A 48 -15.83 -9.50 6.57
N ASP A 49 -16.59 -8.44 6.78
CA ASP A 49 -16.68 -7.31 5.84
C ASP A 49 -15.35 -6.53 5.77
N VAL A 50 -14.72 -6.25 6.91
CA VAL A 50 -13.38 -5.64 6.94
C VAL A 50 -12.35 -6.55 6.29
N ALA A 51 -12.37 -7.85 6.60
CA ALA A 51 -11.44 -8.81 5.99
C ALA A 51 -11.62 -8.86 4.47
N ASN A 52 -12.87 -8.89 3.97
CA ASN A 52 -13.17 -8.90 2.55
C ASN A 52 -12.70 -7.60 1.86
N ALA A 53 -12.90 -6.43 2.47
CA ALA A 53 -12.38 -5.17 1.94
C ALA A 53 -10.84 -5.21 1.75
N VAL A 54 -10.12 -5.77 2.72
CA VAL A 54 -8.67 -5.97 2.63
C VAL A 54 -8.30 -6.98 1.54
N LEU A 55 -9.03 -8.10 1.42
CA LEU A 55 -8.80 -9.12 0.39
C LEU A 55 -9.13 -8.62 -1.01
N ASP A 56 -10.12 -7.73 -1.17
CA ASP A 56 -10.46 -7.04 -2.41
C ASP A 56 -9.46 -5.92 -2.75
N TYR A 57 -8.50 -5.66 -1.84
CA TYR A 57 -7.38 -4.76 -2.04
C TYR A 57 -7.73 -3.27 -1.98
N THR A 58 -8.61 -2.88 -1.08
CA THR A 58 -8.77 -1.47 -0.70
C THR A 58 -7.46 -0.89 -0.16
N ASP A 59 -7.22 0.41 -0.31
CA ASP A 59 -6.04 1.07 0.23
C ASP A 59 -6.18 1.34 1.73
N ALA A 60 -7.38 1.72 2.16
CA ALA A 60 -7.69 1.98 3.55
C ALA A 60 -9.13 1.55 3.89
N VAL A 61 -9.36 1.30 5.16
CA VAL A 61 -10.70 1.14 5.76
C VAL A 61 -10.93 2.29 6.73
N MET A 62 -12.17 2.76 6.85
CA MET A 62 -12.51 3.93 7.65
C MET A 62 -13.49 3.56 8.76
N LEU A 63 -13.19 4.00 9.97
CA LEU A 63 -14.14 4.10 11.08
C LEU A 63 -14.81 5.49 11.06
N SER A 64 -16.00 5.58 11.60
CA SER A 64 -16.79 6.81 11.67
C SER A 64 -17.25 7.04 13.11
N ALA A 65 -18.51 6.78 13.40
CA ALA A 65 -19.08 6.94 14.74
C ALA A 65 -18.41 6.06 15.79
N GLU A 66 -17.89 4.90 15.39
CA GLU A 66 -17.21 3.93 16.24
C GLU A 66 -16.02 4.56 16.99
N SER A 67 -15.27 5.43 16.32
CA SER A 67 -14.12 6.13 16.90
C SER A 67 -14.41 7.58 17.29
N ALA A 68 -15.45 8.22 16.69
CA ALA A 68 -15.76 9.63 16.92
C ALA A 68 -16.69 9.86 18.11
N SER A 69 -17.67 8.98 18.33
CA SER A 69 -18.72 9.13 19.37
C SER A 69 -19.08 7.83 20.08
N GLY A 70 -18.45 6.71 19.71
CA GLY A 70 -18.69 5.41 20.33
C GLY A 70 -18.15 5.33 21.76
N GLN A 71 -18.61 4.34 22.50
CA GLN A 71 -18.19 4.07 23.88
C GLN A 71 -16.83 3.36 23.95
N TYR A 72 -16.40 2.70 22.84
CA TYR A 72 -15.21 1.86 22.77
C TYR A 72 -14.28 2.23 21.60
N PRO A 73 -13.84 3.50 21.49
CA PRO A 73 -13.08 3.97 20.33
C PRO A 73 -11.73 3.28 20.17
N VAL A 74 -11.03 3.01 21.27
CA VAL A 74 -9.70 2.34 21.24
C VAL A 74 -9.86 0.89 20.81
N GLU A 75 -10.81 0.18 21.37
CA GLU A 75 -11.13 -1.21 21.07
C GLU A 75 -11.56 -1.37 19.61
N ALA A 76 -12.33 -0.43 19.06
CA ALA A 76 -12.75 -0.43 17.66
C ALA A 76 -11.55 -0.32 16.71
N VAL A 77 -10.63 0.63 16.96
CA VAL A 77 -9.40 0.76 16.17
C VAL A 77 -8.52 -0.49 16.29
N GLN A 78 -8.36 -1.02 17.50
CA GLN A 78 -7.56 -2.24 17.73
C GLN A 78 -8.19 -3.48 17.06
N ALA A 79 -9.52 -3.62 17.11
CA ALA A 79 -10.23 -4.71 16.46
C ALA A 79 -10.03 -4.64 14.94
N MET A 80 -10.26 -3.47 14.34
CA MET A 80 -10.04 -3.25 12.92
C MET A 80 -8.59 -3.55 12.51
N ALA A 81 -7.60 -3.04 13.25
CA ALA A 81 -6.19 -3.30 12.97
C ALA A 81 -5.86 -4.81 13.01
N ARG A 82 -6.38 -5.55 14.01
CA ARG A 82 -6.20 -7.01 14.09
C ARG A 82 -6.78 -7.74 12.89
N VAL A 83 -7.97 -7.34 12.43
CA VAL A 83 -8.62 -7.95 11.27
C VAL A 83 -7.83 -7.66 10.00
N CYS A 84 -7.40 -6.41 9.79
CA CYS A 84 -6.57 -6.02 8.64
C CYS A 84 -5.27 -6.83 8.59
N LEU A 85 -4.51 -6.86 9.69
CA LEU A 85 -3.26 -7.63 9.80
C LEU A 85 -3.47 -9.14 9.60
N GLY A 86 -4.62 -9.67 10.05
CA GLY A 86 -4.99 -11.06 9.81
C GLY A 86 -5.25 -11.34 8.33
N ALA A 87 -6.03 -10.49 7.68
CA ALA A 87 -6.37 -10.63 6.27
C ALA A 87 -5.16 -10.42 5.35
N GLU A 88 -4.23 -9.53 5.69
CA GLU A 88 -3.01 -9.28 4.94
C GLU A 88 -2.05 -10.47 4.89
N LYS A 89 -2.13 -11.40 5.84
CA LYS A 89 -1.35 -12.64 5.82
C LYS A 89 -1.84 -13.65 4.77
N HIS A 90 -3.02 -13.43 4.19
CA HIS A 90 -3.57 -14.36 3.21
C HIS A 90 -2.75 -14.35 1.91
N PRO A 91 -2.42 -15.50 1.31
CA PRO A 91 -1.57 -15.58 0.10
C PRO A 91 -2.05 -14.73 -1.08
N THR A 92 -3.36 -14.52 -1.22
CA THR A 92 -3.93 -13.70 -2.30
C THR A 92 -3.59 -12.21 -2.19
N THR A 93 -3.17 -11.74 -1.02
CA THR A 93 -2.77 -10.34 -0.80
C THR A 93 -1.30 -10.09 -1.07
N THR A 94 -0.47 -11.15 -1.04
CA THR A 94 1.00 -11.05 -1.11
C THR A 94 1.56 -11.34 -2.49
N LYS A 95 0.80 -11.94 -3.40
CA LYS A 95 1.24 -12.25 -4.76
C LYS A 95 0.19 -11.86 -5.79
N SER A 96 0.63 -11.35 -6.92
CA SER A 96 -0.27 -10.98 -8.02
C SER A 96 0.41 -11.25 -9.35
N HIS A 97 -0.36 -11.86 -10.26
CA HIS A 97 -0.06 -11.87 -11.69
C HIS A 97 -0.77 -10.73 -12.43
N HIS A 98 -1.35 -9.79 -11.69
CA HIS A 98 -2.08 -8.65 -12.23
C HIS A 98 -1.15 -7.76 -13.05
N ARG A 99 -1.57 -7.40 -14.26
CA ARG A 99 -0.87 -6.54 -15.22
C ARG A 99 0.40 -7.11 -15.87
N VAL A 100 0.80 -8.36 -15.59
CA VAL A 100 2.01 -8.97 -16.21
C VAL A 100 1.86 -9.12 -17.73
N GLY A 101 0.63 -9.24 -18.25
CA GLY A 101 0.34 -9.32 -19.69
C GLY A 101 -0.10 -8.00 -20.33
N GLU A 102 -0.09 -6.89 -19.61
CA GLU A 102 -0.50 -5.58 -20.13
C GLU A 102 0.65 -4.90 -20.88
N THR A 103 0.31 -4.15 -21.93
CA THR A 103 1.26 -3.27 -22.63
C THR A 103 1.14 -1.87 -22.06
N PHE A 104 2.25 -1.32 -21.57
CA PHE A 104 2.31 0.02 -21.00
C PHE A 104 2.81 1.02 -22.03
N THR A 105 2.21 2.20 -22.02
CA THR A 105 2.63 3.33 -22.87
C THR A 105 3.57 4.29 -22.13
N ARG A 106 3.66 4.13 -20.81
CA ARG A 106 4.47 5.01 -19.94
C ARG A 106 5.64 4.24 -19.34
N CYS A 107 6.81 4.87 -19.34
CA CYS A 107 8.03 4.31 -18.80
C CYS A 107 7.93 4.07 -17.27
N ASP A 108 7.34 5.01 -16.53
CA ASP A 108 7.18 4.93 -15.08
C ASP A 108 6.30 3.73 -14.65
N GLU A 109 5.26 3.40 -15.43
CA GLU A 109 4.43 2.22 -15.19
C GLU A 109 5.22 0.92 -15.43
N THR A 110 6.01 0.89 -16.50
CA THR A 110 6.85 -0.28 -16.84
C THR A 110 7.90 -0.52 -15.76
N ILE A 111 8.57 0.53 -15.29
CA ILE A 111 9.58 0.43 -14.22
C ILE A 111 8.94 -0.01 -12.91
N ALA A 112 7.78 0.56 -12.54
CA ALA A 112 7.06 0.17 -11.34
C ALA A 112 6.67 -1.31 -11.38
N LEU A 113 6.16 -1.82 -12.52
CA LEU A 113 5.86 -3.24 -12.69
C LEU A 113 7.11 -4.10 -12.57
N ALA A 114 8.19 -3.74 -13.25
CA ALA A 114 9.44 -4.50 -13.22
C ALA A 114 10.03 -4.58 -11.80
N ALA A 115 10.03 -3.46 -11.06
CA ALA A 115 10.49 -3.41 -9.67
C ALA A 115 9.63 -4.32 -8.76
N MET A 116 8.31 -4.26 -8.89
CA MET A 116 7.41 -5.07 -8.07
C MET A 116 7.42 -6.55 -8.50
N TYR A 117 7.63 -6.85 -9.79
CA TYR A 117 7.85 -8.21 -10.25
C TYR A 117 9.13 -8.80 -9.64
N ALA A 118 10.23 -8.06 -9.66
CA ALA A 118 11.47 -8.47 -9.01
C ALA A 118 11.26 -8.66 -7.49
N ALA A 119 10.58 -7.72 -6.82
CA ALA A 119 10.28 -7.83 -5.39
C ALA A 119 9.50 -9.10 -5.04
N ASN A 120 8.55 -9.50 -5.89
CA ASN A 120 7.72 -10.68 -5.66
C ASN A 120 8.36 -12.01 -6.02
N HIS A 121 9.38 -12.02 -6.91
CA HIS A 121 9.94 -13.26 -7.47
C HIS A 121 11.41 -13.47 -7.13
N PHE A 122 12.14 -12.43 -6.72
CA PHE A 122 13.52 -12.58 -6.28
C PHE A 122 13.58 -12.80 -4.77
N PRO A 123 14.09 -13.98 -4.32
CA PRO A 123 14.13 -14.31 -2.91
C PRO A 123 15.07 -13.38 -2.13
N GLY A 124 14.63 -13.00 -0.93
CA GLY A 124 15.45 -12.18 -0.02
C GLY A 124 15.25 -10.66 -0.17
N VAL A 125 14.42 -10.18 -1.08
CA VAL A 125 14.05 -8.76 -1.14
C VAL A 125 13.21 -8.41 0.09
N LYS A 126 13.69 -7.43 0.86
CA LYS A 126 13.07 -6.97 2.11
C LYS A 126 12.35 -5.63 1.96
N ALA A 127 12.76 -4.82 0.99
CA ALA A 127 12.22 -3.49 0.81
C ALA A 127 12.31 -3.04 -0.65
N VAL A 128 11.36 -2.20 -1.05
CA VAL A 128 11.45 -1.39 -2.27
C VAL A 128 11.54 0.07 -1.85
N ILE A 129 12.56 0.79 -2.31
CA ILE A 129 12.71 2.23 -2.11
C ILE A 129 12.26 2.94 -3.39
N ALA A 130 11.35 3.87 -3.26
CA ALA A 130 10.90 4.73 -4.35
C ALA A 130 11.22 6.20 -4.03
N LEU A 131 12.29 6.72 -4.65
CA LEU A 131 12.61 8.15 -4.61
C LEU A 131 11.66 8.88 -5.56
N THR A 132 10.88 9.84 -5.06
CA THR A 132 9.83 10.49 -5.83
C THR A 132 9.52 11.90 -5.36
N GLU A 133 9.24 12.79 -6.30
CA GLU A 133 8.76 14.14 -6.01
C GLU A 133 7.24 14.15 -5.80
N SER A 134 6.49 13.47 -6.66
CA SER A 134 5.03 13.55 -6.73
C SER A 134 4.28 12.40 -6.05
N GLY A 135 4.97 11.29 -5.70
CA GLY A 135 4.34 10.07 -5.19
C GLY A 135 3.69 9.20 -6.27
N HIS A 136 3.92 9.47 -7.57
CA HIS A 136 3.28 8.72 -8.65
C HIS A 136 3.82 7.29 -8.76
N THR A 137 5.14 7.12 -8.73
CA THR A 137 5.78 5.78 -8.79
C THR A 137 5.31 4.86 -7.67
N PRO A 138 5.35 5.24 -6.38
CA PRO A 138 4.81 4.38 -5.31
C PRO A 138 3.30 4.15 -5.41
N LEU A 139 2.51 5.07 -6.01
CA LEU A 139 1.11 4.81 -6.31
C LEU A 139 0.95 3.63 -7.25
N ILE A 140 1.68 3.63 -8.39
CA ILE A 140 1.59 2.54 -9.37
C ILE A 140 2.10 1.23 -8.76
N MET A 141 3.22 1.26 -8.03
CA MET A 141 3.74 0.10 -7.31
C MET A 141 2.71 -0.48 -6.34
N SER A 142 1.98 0.37 -5.61
CA SER A 142 0.95 -0.06 -4.66
C SER A 142 -0.24 -0.75 -5.31
N ARG A 143 -0.44 -0.59 -6.63
CA ARG A 143 -1.49 -1.31 -7.37
C ARG A 143 -1.14 -2.78 -7.59
N ILE A 144 0.12 -3.16 -7.43
CA ILE A 144 0.62 -4.53 -7.58
C ILE A 144 0.68 -5.17 -6.21
N ARG A 145 0.02 -6.32 -6.04
CA ARG A 145 0.03 -7.04 -4.76
C ARG A 145 1.43 -7.53 -4.44
N SER A 146 1.89 -7.23 -3.24
CA SER A 146 3.19 -7.67 -2.75
C SER A 146 3.17 -7.78 -1.23
N GLY A 147 3.95 -8.71 -0.70
CA GLY A 147 4.28 -8.77 0.72
C GLY A 147 5.49 -7.93 1.09
N VAL A 148 6.17 -7.33 0.10
CA VAL A 148 7.36 -6.49 0.32
C VAL A 148 6.91 -5.04 0.49
N PRO A 149 7.30 -4.34 1.57
CA PRO A 149 6.93 -2.96 1.80
C PRO A 149 7.62 -2.01 0.81
N ILE A 150 6.91 -0.94 0.45
CA ILE A 150 7.39 0.14 -0.42
C ILE A 150 7.68 1.35 0.46
N TYR A 151 8.93 1.80 0.51
CA TYR A 151 9.32 3.01 1.22
C TYR A 151 9.42 4.17 0.24
N CYS A 152 8.47 5.10 0.37
CA CYS A 152 8.43 6.32 -0.44
C CYS A 152 9.31 7.40 0.19
N TYR A 153 10.35 7.78 -0.51
CA TYR A 153 11.29 8.81 -0.12
C TYR A 153 10.98 10.11 -0.85
N SER A 154 10.62 11.13 -0.10
CA SER A 154 10.30 12.44 -0.67
C SER A 154 10.66 13.56 0.31
N PRO A 155 11.17 14.71 -0.17
CA PRO A 155 11.40 15.89 0.66
C PRO A 155 10.08 16.64 0.98
N HIS A 156 9.01 16.40 0.19
CA HIS A 156 7.78 17.17 0.26
C HIS A 156 6.78 16.57 1.23
N SER A 157 6.43 17.29 2.28
CA SER A 157 5.43 16.86 3.28
C SER A 157 4.07 16.55 2.67
N LEU A 158 3.65 17.32 1.65
CA LEU A 158 2.40 17.07 0.93
C LEU A 158 2.41 15.71 0.21
N THR A 159 3.52 15.36 -0.41
CA THR A 159 3.70 14.05 -1.04
C THR A 159 3.71 12.94 0.00
N GLN A 160 4.42 13.13 1.11
CA GLN A 160 4.45 12.16 2.22
C GLN A 160 3.05 11.89 2.76
N ASN A 161 2.26 12.93 3.02
CA ASN A 161 0.89 12.80 3.51
C ASN A 161 -0.02 12.07 2.50
N ARG A 162 0.14 12.38 1.21
CA ARG A 162 -0.63 11.73 0.13
C ARG A 162 -0.33 10.25 0.01
N VAL A 163 0.94 9.87 0.01
CA VAL A 163 1.34 8.47 -0.18
C VAL A 163 1.09 7.60 1.05
N ALA A 164 0.94 8.19 2.23
CA ALA A 164 0.55 7.48 3.45
C ALA A 164 -0.82 6.78 3.32
N MET A 165 -1.65 7.19 2.36
CA MET A 165 -2.92 6.55 2.04
C MET A 165 -2.78 5.35 1.09
N PHE A 166 -1.61 5.09 0.54
CA PHE A 166 -1.42 4.02 -0.44
C PHE A 166 -1.10 2.71 0.28
N ARG A 167 -1.75 1.64 -0.12
CA ARG A 167 -1.55 0.33 0.49
C ARG A 167 -0.11 -0.16 0.34
N GLY A 168 0.47 -0.58 1.47
CA GLY A 168 1.83 -1.12 1.51
C GLY A 168 2.93 -0.08 1.29
N VAL A 169 2.59 1.22 1.30
CA VAL A 169 3.53 2.33 1.16
C VAL A 169 3.76 3.01 2.51
N TYR A 170 5.03 3.18 2.85
CA TYR A 170 5.48 3.87 4.06
C TYR A 170 6.28 5.10 3.69
N THR A 171 6.04 6.21 4.35
CA THR A 171 6.70 7.47 4.05
C THR A 171 8.00 7.62 4.81
N VAL A 172 9.03 8.09 4.12
CA VAL A 172 10.33 8.44 4.71
C VAL A 172 10.68 9.85 4.25
N PRO A 173 10.74 10.83 5.18
CA PRO A 173 11.26 12.15 4.86
C PRO A 173 12.71 12.02 4.41
N PHE A 174 13.00 12.45 3.19
CA PHE A 174 14.34 12.32 2.62
C PHE A 174 14.54 13.36 1.51
N SER A 175 15.62 14.09 1.58
CA SER A 175 15.98 15.14 0.61
C SER A 175 17.14 14.66 -0.25
N PRO A 176 16.91 14.28 -1.52
CA PRO A 176 17.97 13.85 -2.42
C PRO A 176 19.04 14.92 -2.65
N SER A 177 18.67 16.20 -2.52
CA SER A 177 19.59 17.33 -2.69
C SER A 177 20.69 17.46 -1.62
N ASP A 178 20.51 16.75 -0.51
CA ASP A 178 21.49 16.76 0.61
C ASP A 178 22.67 15.83 0.36
N TYR A 179 22.66 15.08 -0.75
CA TYR A 179 23.65 14.05 -1.08
C TYR A 179 24.20 14.23 -2.49
N GLU A 180 25.45 13.87 -2.65
CA GLU A 180 26.03 13.74 -4.00
C GLU A 180 25.36 12.57 -4.75
N PRO A 181 25.20 12.66 -6.08
CA PRO A 181 24.53 11.63 -6.88
C PRO A 181 25.11 10.22 -6.72
N ALA A 182 26.42 10.11 -6.47
CA ALA A 182 27.11 8.85 -6.25
C ALA A 182 26.75 8.20 -4.91
N ASP A 183 26.47 9.02 -3.88
CA ASP A 183 26.21 8.57 -2.51
C ASP A 183 24.73 8.38 -2.20
N LEU A 184 23.86 8.93 -3.04
CA LEU A 184 22.42 8.96 -2.85
C LEU A 184 21.82 7.58 -2.58
N SER A 185 22.26 6.56 -3.33
CA SER A 185 21.73 5.20 -3.18
C SER A 185 22.14 4.58 -1.84
N ASN A 186 23.39 4.80 -1.41
CA ASN A 186 23.89 4.33 -0.12
C ASN A 186 23.17 5.03 1.03
N ALA A 187 23.01 6.36 0.94
CA ALA A 187 22.31 7.15 1.93
C ALA A 187 20.85 6.70 2.09
N ALA A 188 20.15 6.40 1.00
CA ALA A 188 18.79 5.88 1.04
C ALA A 188 18.71 4.52 1.73
N ILE A 189 19.65 3.61 1.48
CA ILE A 189 19.71 2.30 2.15
C ILE A 189 20.06 2.46 3.64
N ASP A 190 20.99 3.33 3.96
CA ASP A 190 21.41 3.58 5.34
C ASP A 190 20.27 4.17 6.19
N GLU A 191 19.36 4.92 5.58
CA GLU A 191 18.16 5.41 6.26
C GLU A 191 17.24 4.24 6.68
N LEU A 192 17.08 3.19 5.86
CA LEU A 192 16.34 1.98 6.26
C LEU A 192 17.09 1.20 7.34
N ARG A 193 18.43 1.15 7.28
CA ARG A 193 19.23 0.49 8.31
C ARG A 193 19.11 1.18 9.66
N LYS A 194 19.18 2.51 9.70
CA LYS A 194 18.97 3.31 10.92
C LYS A 194 17.62 3.04 11.58
N ARG A 195 16.62 2.73 10.79
CA ARG A 195 15.26 2.38 11.25
C ARG A 195 15.11 0.89 11.58
N ASN A 196 16.15 0.09 11.46
CA ASN A 196 16.12 -1.37 11.66
C ASN A 196 15.15 -2.11 10.73
N LEU A 197 14.91 -1.58 9.53
CA LEU A 197 13.99 -2.16 8.55
C LEU A 197 14.67 -3.12 7.59
N VAL A 198 15.99 -2.98 7.43
CA VAL A 198 16.86 -3.88 6.65
C VAL A 198 18.19 -4.09 7.35
N GLN A 199 18.83 -5.23 7.06
CA GLN A 199 20.11 -5.63 7.63
C GLN A 199 21.14 -5.91 6.53
N THR A 200 22.41 -6.04 6.91
CA THR A 200 23.46 -6.45 5.97
C THR A 200 23.19 -7.86 5.45
N GLY A 201 23.16 -8.01 4.13
CA GLY A 201 22.82 -9.25 3.43
C GLY A 201 21.40 -9.26 2.87
N ASP A 202 20.55 -8.31 3.26
CA ASP A 202 19.22 -8.15 2.66
C ASP A 202 19.29 -7.48 1.28
N TRP A 203 18.41 -7.90 0.37
CA TRP A 203 18.22 -7.24 -0.92
C TRP A 203 17.22 -6.12 -0.84
N VAL A 204 17.56 -4.98 -1.44
CA VAL A 204 16.70 -3.81 -1.56
C VAL A 204 16.63 -3.40 -3.02
N ILE A 205 15.41 -3.15 -3.51
CA ILE A 205 15.19 -2.59 -4.85
C ILE A 205 15.05 -1.09 -4.69
N LEU A 206 15.89 -0.32 -5.41
CA LEU A 206 15.83 1.13 -5.40
C LEU A 206 15.42 1.66 -6.78
N THR A 207 14.39 2.48 -6.81
CA THR A 207 13.96 3.21 -8.00
C THR A 207 14.13 4.71 -7.79
N LYS A 208 14.76 5.37 -8.75
CA LYS A 208 14.94 6.82 -8.76
C LYS A 208 14.68 7.36 -10.16
N GLY A 209 14.13 8.57 -10.25
CA GLY A 209 14.10 9.33 -11.50
C GLY A 209 15.48 9.90 -11.82
N ASP A 210 15.80 10.01 -13.10
CA ASP A 210 16.97 10.73 -13.52
C ASP A 210 16.64 12.20 -13.79
N PHE A 211 17.59 13.10 -13.53
CA PHE A 211 17.42 14.56 -13.76
C PHE A 211 17.20 14.92 -15.23
N TYR A 212 17.57 14.03 -16.16
CA TYR A 212 17.57 14.27 -17.61
C TYR A 212 16.49 13.56 -18.41
N ARG A 213 15.36 13.14 -17.80
CA ARG A 213 14.31 12.28 -18.34
C ARG A 213 14.65 10.79 -18.27
N CYS A 214 13.63 10.02 -17.95
CA CYS A 214 13.66 8.57 -17.79
C CYS A 214 14.32 7.88 -19.00
N LEU A 215 15.64 7.70 -18.95
CA LEU A 215 16.37 6.86 -19.86
C LEU A 215 16.66 5.54 -19.14
N LEU A 216 16.17 4.44 -19.71
CA LEU A 216 16.66 3.11 -19.34
C LEU A 216 18.13 3.04 -19.79
N TYR A 217 19.05 3.01 -18.83
CA TYR A 217 20.42 2.61 -19.12
C TYR A 217 20.44 1.08 -19.24
N THR A 218 20.76 0.59 -20.39
CA THR A 218 21.12 -0.81 -20.65
C THR A 218 22.56 -1.05 -20.23
#